data_46c57b9294426e05e1cabfd46c4a26e4
#
_entry.id   46c57b9294426e05e1cabfd46c4a26e4
#
_cell.length_a   1.000
_cell.length_b   1.000
_cell.length_c   1.000
_cell.angle_alpha   90.00
_cell.angle_beta   90.00
_cell.angle_gamma   90.00
#
_symmetry.space_group_name_H-M   'P 1'
#
loop_
_entity.id
_entity.type
_entity.pdbx_description
1 polymer ?
#
loop_
_entity_poly.entity_id
_entity_poly.type
_entity_poly.pdbx_seq_one_letter_code
_entity_poly.pdbx_strand_id
1 'polypeptide(L)'
;DPIRGTGVFKKVKAAVQARDRSDGTTVILQMVLTAQNDQGLEDFVEEVKDWLIDGIALTFYVPCIDDDTGLAWENLADRDQVIDRAIAIKQKYPTLIKANIGALELMYSDRSLNYTGEKGEHCLMLATLPLYMGDGGNFERTFCCYGNDVDCSRCGAYSVFNTSFHRLVKGEDDYHHRTRHVPEYGKE
;
A
#
# COMPACT_ATOMS: atom_id res chain seq x y z
N ASP A 1 -1.11 -18.02 9.62
CA ASP A 1 -0.85 -17.15 8.46
C ASP A 1 -0.65 -18.06 7.24
N PRO A 2 -1.68 -18.25 6.40
CA PRO A 2 -1.60 -19.15 5.24
C PRO A 2 -0.68 -18.59 4.14
N ILE A 3 -0.48 -17.28 4.08
CA ILE A 3 0.30 -16.61 3.02
C ILE A 3 1.80 -16.65 3.35
N ARG A 4 2.17 -16.39 4.60
CA ARG A 4 3.57 -16.29 5.03
C ARG A 4 4.12 -17.56 5.68
N GLY A 5 3.28 -18.56 5.87
CA GLY A 5 3.60 -19.84 6.47
C GLY A 5 3.30 -19.96 7.96
N THR A 6 3.23 -21.20 8.41
CA THR A 6 2.80 -21.56 9.76
C THR A 6 3.73 -20.96 10.83
N GLY A 7 3.13 -20.26 11.80
CA GLY A 7 3.86 -19.75 12.97
C GLY A 7 4.62 -18.43 12.74
N VAL A 8 4.59 -17.83 11.54
CA VAL A 8 5.26 -16.54 11.29
C VAL A 8 4.66 -15.44 12.18
N PHE A 9 3.36 -15.35 12.29
CA PHE A 9 2.70 -14.37 13.15
C PHE A 9 3.15 -14.47 14.63
N LYS A 10 3.26 -15.69 15.15
CA LYS A 10 3.77 -15.94 16.51
C LYS A 10 5.22 -15.47 16.69
N LYS A 11 6.06 -15.68 15.69
CA LYS A 11 7.46 -15.20 15.70
C LYS A 11 7.53 -13.67 15.67
N VAL A 12 6.73 -13.03 14.84
CA VAL A 12 6.64 -11.57 14.79
C VAL A 12 6.17 -11.00 16.13
N LYS A 13 5.11 -11.58 16.73
CA LYS A 13 4.62 -11.18 18.06
C LYS A 13 5.73 -11.27 19.10
N ALA A 14 6.43 -12.40 19.17
CA ALA A 14 7.52 -12.60 20.12
C ALA A 14 8.66 -11.59 19.92
N ALA A 15 9.04 -11.30 18.67
CA ALA A 15 10.08 -10.32 18.36
C ALA A 15 9.69 -8.91 18.79
N VAL A 16 8.44 -8.50 18.53
CA VAL A 16 7.92 -7.20 18.97
C VAL A 16 7.90 -7.08 20.49
N GLN A 17 7.47 -8.13 21.19
CA GLN A 17 7.41 -8.14 22.66
C GLN A 17 8.78 -8.16 23.35
N ALA A 18 9.78 -8.76 22.70
CA ALA A 18 11.17 -8.80 23.18
C ALA A 18 11.98 -7.54 22.86
N ARG A 19 11.39 -6.58 22.16
CA ARG A 19 12.06 -5.36 21.71
C ARG A 19 12.52 -4.50 22.89
N ASP A 20 13.76 -4.05 22.85
CA ASP A 20 14.24 -2.96 23.68
C ASP A 20 13.79 -1.61 23.09
N ARG A 21 13.05 -0.82 23.88
CA ARG A 21 12.57 0.50 23.46
C ARG A 21 13.54 1.64 23.81
N SER A 22 14.60 1.36 24.51
CA SER A 22 15.56 2.37 24.95
C SER A 22 16.45 2.88 23.80
N ASP A 23 16.53 2.13 22.70
CA ASP A 23 17.33 2.46 21.52
C ASP A 23 16.66 3.48 20.55
N GLY A 24 15.41 3.85 20.81
CA GLY A 24 14.65 4.78 19.97
C GLY A 24 14.17 4.20 18.62
N THR A 25 14.36 2.91 18.38
CA THR A 25 13.94 2.26 17.12
C THR A 25 12.41 2.29 16.98
N THR A 26 11.93 2.76 15.84
CA THR A 26 10.51 2.74 15.47
C THR A 26 10.13 1.39 14.85
N VAL A 27 9.06 0.77 15.36
CA VAL A 27 8.52 -0.49 14.82
C VAL A 27 7.13 -0.27 14.27
N ILE A 28 6.99 -0.46 12.96
CA ILE A 28 5.72 -0.40 12.25
C ILE A 28 5.40 -1.80 11.71
N LEU A 29 4.25 -2.33 12.06
CA LEU A 29 3.74 -3.57 11.44
C LEU A 29 3.16 -3.22 10.07
N GLN A 30 3.49 -4.00 9.06
CA GLN A 30 2.88 -3.85 7.74
C GLN A 30 1.94 -5.02 7.48
N MET A 31 0.68 -4.70 7.20
CA MET A 31 -0.31 -5.64 6.70
C MET A 31 -0.48 -5.46 5.20
N VAL A 32 -0.30 -6.55 4.45
CA VAL A 32 -0.68 -6.61 3.03
C VAL A 32 -2.08 -7.18 2.96
N LEU A 33 -3.02 -6.36 2.52
CA LEU A 33 -4.41 -6.75 2.30
C LEU A 33 -4.55 -7.48 0.96
N THR A 34 -5.27 -8.57 0.97
CA THR A 34 -5.54 -9.45 -0.17
C THR A 34 -6.99 -9.89 -0.14
N ALA A 35 -7.53 -10.38 -1.24
CA ALA A 35 -8.89 -10.96 -1.27
C ALA A 35 -9.08 -12.14 -0.30
N GLN A 36 -7.98 -12.78 0.13
CA GLN A 36 -8.05 -13.91 1.07
C GLN A 36 -8.00 -13.51 2.53
N ASN A 37 -7.54 -12.29 2.88
CA ASN A 37 -7.36 -11.89 4.27
C ASN A 37 -8.07 -10.59 4.65
N ASP A 38 -8.71 -9.94 3.72
CA ASP A 38 -9.36 -8.65 3.93
C ASP A 38 -10.42 -8.67 5.04
N GLN A 39 -11.15 -9.77 5.17
CA GLN A 39 -12.16 -9.94 6.23
C GLN A 39 -11.56 -9.93 7.65
N GLY A 40 -10.28 -10.21 7.78
CA GLY A 40 -9.56 -10.18 9.07
C GLY A 40 -8.90 -8.85 9.40
N LEU A 41 -9.19 -7.76 8.67
CA LEU A 41 -8.53 -6.47 8.89
C LEU A 41 -8.78 -5.90 10.28
N GLU A 42 -10.04 -5.87 10.73
CA GLU A 42 -10.43 -5.36 12.05
C GLU A 42 -9.86 -6.22 13.15
N ASP A 43 -10.00 -7.53 13.04
CA ASP A 43 -9.49 -8.50 14.03
C ASP A 43 -7.97 -8.39 14.17
N PHE A 44 -7.25 -8.20 13.06
CA PHE A 44 -5.82 -7.97 13.09
C PHE A 44 -5.48 -6.70 13.88
N VAL A 45 -6.16 -5.58 13.60
CA VAL A 45 -5.90 -4.32 14.30
C VAL A 45 -6.22 -4.43 15.78
N GLU A 46 -7.34 -5.06 16.15
CA GLU A 46 -7.73 -5.29 17.55
C GLU A 46 -6.71 -6.18 18.29
N GLU A 47 -6.17 -7.21 17.63
CA GLU A 47 -5.14 -8.09 18.22
C GLU A 47 -3.82 -7.35 18.48
N VAL A 48 -3.41 -6.43 17.57
CA VAL A 48 -2.06 -5.84 17.61
C VAL A 48 -2.02 -4.43 18.20
N LYS A 49 -3.17 -3.77 18.41
CA LYS A 49 -3.23 -2.36 18.88
C LYS A 49 -2.52 -2.11 20.22
N ASP A 50 -2.49 -3.14 21.08
CA ASP A 50 -1.87 -3.08 22.42
C ASP A 50 -0.44 -3.64 22.41
N TRP A 51 0.11 -3.99 21.26
CA TRP A 51 1.50 -4.41 21.16
C TRP A 51 2.45 -3.20 21.28
N LEU A 52 3.70 -3.48 21.57
CA LEU A 52 4.74 -2.44 21.68
C LEU A 52 5.20 -1.96 20.29
N ILE A 53 4.25 -1.45 19.50
CA ILE A 53 4.47 -0.93 18.14
C ILE A 53 4.21 0.57 18.07
N ASP A 54 4.78 1.21 17.08
CA ASP A 54 4.62 2.64 16.82
C ASP A 54 3.59 2.92 15.73
N GLY A 55 3.12 1.86 15.05
CA GLY A 55 2.04 1.97 14.09
C GLY A 55 1.81 0.73 13.24
N ILE A 56 0.76 0.81 12.45
CA ILE A 56 0.37 -0.19 11.46
C ILE A 56 0.31 0.49 10.09
N ALA A 57 1.09 0.00 9.14
CA ALA A 57 1.00 0.38 7.74
C ALA A 57 0.10 -0.60 6.99
N LEU A 58 -0.80 -0.08 6.20
CA LEU A 58 -1.66 -0.86 5.33
C LEU A 58 -1.19 -0.69 3.88
N THR A 59 -1.10 -1.79 3.16
CA THR A 59 -0.92 -1.81 1.72
C THR A 59 -1.79 -2.90 1.13
N PHE A 60 -2.07 -2.84 -0.15
CA PHE A 60 -2.90 -3.82 -0.82
C PHE A 60 -2.03 -4.63 -1.78
N TYR A 61 -2.47 -5.84 -2.07
CA TYR A 61 -1.74 -6.73 -2.97
C TYR A 61 -1.55 -6.11 -4.35
N VAL A 62 -0.37 -6.31 -4.91
CA VAL A 62 -0.02 -5.90 -6.27
C VAL A 62 0.12 -7.16 -7.10
N PRO A 63 -0.83 -7.47 -7.99
CA PRO A 63 -0.77 -8.68 -8.80
C PRO A 63 0.27 -8.58 -9.92
N CYS A 64 0.79 -9.71 -10.35
CA CYS A 64 1.46 -9.83 -11.63
C CYS A 64 0.42 -9.96 -12.75
N ILE A 65 0.87 -9.75 -13.99
CA ILE A 65 0.10 -10.16 -15.17
C ILE A 65 -0.09 -11.68 -15.08
N ASP A 66 -1.28 -12.16 -15.37
CA ASP A 66 -1.63 -13.59 -15.25
C ASP A 66 -1.55 -14.17 -13.82
N ASP A 67 -1.75 -13.32 -12.79
CA ASP A 67 -1.78 -13.75 -11.40
C ASP A 67 -2.93 -14.74 -11.13
N ASP A 68 -2.59 -15.98 -10.80
CA ASP A 68 -3.51 -17.07 -10.46
C ASP A 68 -3.54 -17.41 -8.96
N THR A 69 -2.90 -16.60 -8.13
CA THR A 69 -2.77 -16.86 -6.67
C THR A 69 -4.09 -16.73 -5.91
N GLY A 70 -5.08 -16.06 -6.49
CA GLY A 70 -6.34 -15.71 -5.82
C GLY A 70 -6.14 -14.67 -4.69
N LEU A 71 -5.00 -13.98 -4.65
CA LEU A 71 -4.73 -12.93 -3.67
C LEU A 71 -5.27 -11.57 -4.11
N ALA A 72 -5.36 -11.33 -5.41
CA ALA A 72 -5.94 -10.13 -5.97
C ALA A 72 -7.49 -10.22 -5.98
N TRP A 73 -8.15 -9.07 -5.84
CA TRP A 73 -9.60 -8.99 -6.08
C TRP A 73 -9.86 -9.11 -7.57
N GLU A 74 -10.78 -9.99 -7.96
CA GLU A 74 -11.22 -10.13 -9.35
C GLU A 74 -11.88 -8.85 -9.86
N ASN A 75 -12.67 -8.23 -8.99
CA ASN A 75 -13.31 -6.95 -9.23
C ASN A 75 -12.74 -5.88 -8.28
N LEU A 76 -12.24 -4.78 -8.83
CA LEU A 76 -11.72 -3.67 -8.02
C LEU A 76 -12.78 -3.03 -7.12
N ALA A 77 -14.08 -3.12 -7.47
CA ALA A 77 -15.15 -2.65 -6.60
C ALA A 77 -15.23 -3.41 -5.27
N ASP A 78 -14.78 -4.68 -5.23
CA ASP A 78 -14.70 -5.43 -3.97
C ASP A 78 -13.54 -4.91 -3.09
N ARG A 79 -12.45 -4.48 -3.72
CA ARG A 79 -11.36 -3.77 -3.03
C ARG A 79 -11.82 -2.42 -2.45
N ASP A 80 -12.73 -1.73 -3.10
CA ASP A 80 -13.28 -0.45 -2.63
C ASP A 80 -13.93 -0.61 -1.25
N GLN A 81 -14.65 -1.70 -0.99
CA GLN A 81 -15.22 -2.01 0.32
C GLN A 81 -14.13 -2.16 1.41
N VAL A 82 -13.00 -2.73 1.03
CA VAL A 82 -11.86 -2.89 1.96
C VAL A 82 -11.19 -1.53 2.22
N ILE A 83 -11.16 -0.65 1.23
CA ILE A 83 -10.68 0.72 1.39
C ILE A 83 -11.58 1.48 2.36
N ASP A 84 -12.91 1.38 2.24
CA ASP A 84 -13.87 1.97 3.18
C ASP A 84 -13.60 1.52 4.62
N ARG A 85 -13.38 0.22 4.83
CA ARG A 85 -13.06 -0.35 6.14
C ARG A 85 -11.71 0.16 6.65
N ALA A 86 -10.69 0.26 5.80
CA ALA A 86 -9.39 0.82 6.15
C ALA A 86 -9.49 2.30 6.56
N ILE A 87 -10.33 3.08 5.90
CA ILE A 87 -10.62 4.48 6.25
C ILE A 87 -11.33 4.53 7.62
N ALA A 88 -12.35 3.70 7.84
CA ALA A 88 -13.06 3.65 9.12
C ALA A 88 -12.12 3.29 10.29
N ILE A 89 -11.22 2.32 10.08
CA ILE A 89 -10.19 1.95 11.07
C ILE A 89 -9.21 3.10 11.30
N LYS A 90 -8.79 3.80 10.25
CA LYS A 90 -7.94 4.99 10.38
C LYS A 90 -8.62 6.08 11.20
N GLN A 91 -9.91 6.31 11.00
CA GLN A 91 -10.69 7.26 11.80
C GLN A 91 -10.80 6.83 13.27
N LYS A 92 -10.98 5.53 13.52
CA LYS A 92 -11.04 4.95 14.88
C LYS A 92 -9.69 4.99 15.60
N TYR A 93 -8.58 4.77 14.89
CA TYR A 93 -7.21 4.69 15.42
C TYR A 93 -6.26 5.65 14.68
N PRO A 94 -6.45 6.97 14.79
CA PRO A 94 -5.78 7.95 13.92
C PRO A 94 -4.26 8.00 14.06
N THR A 95 -3.73 7.68 15.24
CA THR A 95 -2.28 7.67 15.51
C THR A 95 -1.64 6.31 15.21
N LEU A 96 -2.39 5.23 15.39
CA LEU A 96 -1.90 3.86 15.19
C LEU A 96 -1.80 3.52 13.70
N ILE A 97 -2.83 3.82 12.92
CA ILE A 97 -2.83 3.52 11.48
C ILE A 97 -2.03 4.61 10.74
N LYS A 98 -0.98 4.21 10.04
CA LYS A 98 -0.05 5.11 9.33
C LYS A 98 -0.47 5.39 7.89
N ALA A 99 -1.74 5.18 7.56
CA ALA A 99 -2.28 5.55 6.27
C ALA A 99 -2.84 6.99 6.30
N ASN A 100 -2.80 7.65 5.16
CA ASN A 100 -3.48 8.90 4.89
C ASN A 100 -4.82 8.60 4.22
N ILE A 101 -5.92 9.14 4.73
CA ILE A 101 -7.26 8.91 4.17
C ILE A 101 -7.30 9.34 2.71
N GLY A 102 -6.81 10.53 2.39
CA GLY A 102 -6.81 10.99 1.02
C GLY A 102 -6.00 10.11 0.06
N ALA A 103 -4.92 9.50 0.53
CA ALA A 103 -4.19 8.52 -0.29
C ALA A 103 -4.99 7.22 -0.50
N LEU A 104 -5.73 6.77 0.52
CA LEU A 104 -6.63 5.61 0.38
C LEU A 104 -7.76 5.91 -0.62
N GLU A 105 -8.33 7.11 -0.57
CA GLU A 105 -9.38 7.51 -1.50
C GLU A 105 -8.94 7.57 -2.97
N LEU A 106 -7.64 7.82 -3.24
CA LEU A 106 -7.10 7.71 -4.61
C LEU A 106 -7.08 6.28 -5.14
N MET A 107 -7.20 5.28 -4.26
CA MET A 107 -7.15 3.86 -4.63
C MET A 107 -8.50 3.31 -5.10
N TYR A 108 -9.61 4.04 -4.94
CA TYR A 108 -10.91 3.57 -5.42
C TYR A 108 -10.90 3.23 -6.91
N SER A 109 -11.67 2.23 -7.29
CA SER A 109 -11.72 1.67 -8.64
C SER A 109 -12.06 2.72 -9.72
N ASP A 110 -12.88 3.71 -9.37
CA ASP A 110 -13.31 4.79 -10.26
C ASP A 110 -12.21 5.81 -10.60
N ARG A 111 -11.08 5.79 -9.87
CA ARG A 111 -10.03 6.80 -10.02
C ARG A 111 -8.60 6.29 -9.97
N SER A 112 -8.36 5.07 -9.50
CA SER A 112 -7.00 4.55 -9.30
C SER A 112 -6.14 4.58 -10.58
N LEU A 113 -6.72 4.32 -11.73
CA LEU A 113 -6.03 4.36 -13.02
C LEU A 113 -5.47 5.75 -13.39
N ASN A 114 -6.04 6.82 -12.83
CA ASN A 114 -5.48 8.16 -13.02
C ASN A 114 -4.08 8.31 -12.42
N TYR A 115 -3.70 7.42 -11.48
CA TYR A 115 -2.45 7.48 -10.73
C TYR A 115 -1.51 6.33 -11.04
N THR A 116 -2.02 5.25 -11.60
CA THR A 116 -1.23 4.10 -12.01
C THR A 116 -1.09 3.99 -13.52
N GLY A 117 -2.18 4.22 -14.26
CA GLY A 117 -2.30 3.82 -15.65
C GLY A 117 -2.44 2.31 -15.80
N GLU A 118 -2.72 1.83 -16.99
CA GLU A 118 -2.84 0.39 -17.25
C GLU A 118 -1.49 -0.33 -17.24
N LYS A 119 -0.44 0.38 -17.62
CA LYS A 119 0.94 -0.15 -17.73
C LYS A 119 1.95 0.62 -16.87
N GLY A 120 1.47 1.37 -15.89
CA GLY A 120 2.32 2.16 -15.01
C GLY A 120 2.68 3.54 -15.56
N GLU A 121 2.16 3.95 -16.71
CA GLU A 121 2.48 5.23 -17.37
C GLU A 121 2.14 6.46 -16.53
N HIS A 122 1.26 6.32 -15.55
CA HIS A 122 0.86 7.39 -14.63
C HIS A 122 1.55 7.30 -13.25
N CYS A 123 2.34 6.25 -13.05
CA CYS A 123 2.92 5.96 -11.74
C CYS A 123 4.08 6.89 -11.39
N LEU A 124 3.90 7.75 -10.39
CA LEU A 124 4.96 8.65 -9.91
C LEU A 124 6.16 7.91 -9.28
N MET A 125 5.96 6.67 -8.83
CA MET A 125 7.06 5.86 -8.30
C MET A 125 8.12 5.53 -9.33
N LEU A 126 7.78 5.52 -10.62
CA LEU A 126 8.76 5.31 -11.69
C LEU A 126 9.92 6.32 -11.67
N ALA A 127 9.64 7.56 -11.23
CA ALA A 127 10.65 8.60 -11.12
C ALA A 127 11.43 8.57 -9.80
N THR A 128 10.92 7.86 -8.78
CA THR A 128 11.46 7.90 -7.41
C THR A 128 12.04 6.58 -6.94
N LEU A 129 11.74 5.47 -7.62
CA LEU A 129 12.26 4.16 -7.24
C LEU A 129 13.77 4.09 -7.48
N PRO A 130 14.53 3.54 -6.52
CA PRO A 130 15.95 3.36 -6.68
C PRO A 130 16.25 2.38 -7.81
N LEU A 131 17.32 2.67 -8.52
CA LEU A 131 17.93 1.75 -9.46
C LEU A 131 19.05 1.01 -8.74
N TYR A 132 19.26 -0.24 -9.08
CA TYR A 132 20.44 -0.99 -8.66
C TYR A 132 21.17 -1.51 -9.90
N MET A 133 22.43 -1.83 -9.73
CA MET A 133 23.24 -2.40 -10.80
C MET A 133 23.08 -3.91 -10.77
N GLY A 134 22.50 -4.48 -11.79
CA GLY A 134 22.39 -5.91 -11.98
C GLY A 134 23.72 -6.56 -12.40
N ASP A 135 23.77 -7.88 -12.40
CA ASP A 135 24.98 -8.66 -12.69
C ASP A 135 25.60 -8.38 -14.07
N GLY A 136 24.84 -7.87 -15.02
CA GLY A 136 25.28 -7.47 -16.34
C GLY A 136 25.84 -6.05 -16.47
N GLY A 137 25.97 -5.32 -15.36
CA GLY A 137 26.38 -3.90 -15.37
C GLY A 137 25.30 -2.93 -15.86
N ASN A 138 24.09 -3.40 -16.06
CA ASN A 138 22.94 -2.57 -16.40
C ASN A 138 22.21 -2.11 -15.15
N PHE A 139 21.64 -0.90 -15.21
CA PHE A 139 20.75 -0.45 -14.14
C PHE A 139 19.40 -1.15 -14.25
N GLU A 140 19.00 -1.78 -13.16
CA GLU A 140 17.72 -2.44 -13.02
C GLU A 140 16.88 -1.73 -11.97
N ARG A 141 15.58 -1.71 -12.17
CA ARG A 141 14.65 -1.17 -11.18
C ARG A 141 14.25 -2.26 -10.20
N THR A 142 13.91 -1.86 -8.99
CA THR A 142 13.34 -2.77 -8.00
C THR A 142 11.96 -3.27 -8.48
N PHE A 143 11.47 -4.33 -7.80
CA PHE A 143 10.17 -4.91 -8.12
C PHE A 143 9.06 -3.85 -8.23
N CYS A 144 7.96 -4.23 -8.83
CA CYS A 144 6.81 -3.38 -9.15
C CYS A 144 7.17 -2.22 -10.10
N CYS A 145 8.16 -2.44 -10.90
CA CYS A 145 8.60 -1.46 -11.87
C CYS A 145 8.29 -1.91 -13.28
N TYR A 146 8.27 -0.94 -14.13
CA TYR A 146 8.16 -1.11 -15.55
C TYR A 146 9.07 -2.27 -16.06
N GLY A 147 8.44 -3.29 -16.65
CA GLY A 147 9.13 -4.48 -17.15
C GLY A 147 9.15 -5.70 -16.22
N ASN A 148 8.51 -5.66 -15.05
CA ASN A 148 8.46 -6.77 -14.10
C ASN A 148 7.11 -7.50 -14.09
N ASP A 149 6.44 -7.61 -15.20
CA ASP A 149 5.18 -8.35 -15.38
C ASP A 149 4.10 -8.04 -14.32
N VAL A 150 4.09 -6.80 -13.83
CA VAL A 150 3.14 -6.32 -12.82
C VAL A 150 1.90 -5.76 -13.52
N ASP A 151 0.72 -6.17 -13.06
CA ASP A 151 -0.53 -5.59 -13.50
C ASP A 151 -0.78 -4.24 -12.80
N CYS A 152 -0.31 -3.17 -13.45
CA CYS A 152 -0.45 -1.81 -12.92
C CYS A 152 -1.90 -1.34 -12.88
N SER A 153 -2.78 -1.91 -13.69
CA SER A 153 -4.21 -1.56 -13.70
C SER A 153 -4.91 -1.95 -12.40
N ARG A 154 -4.37 -2.96 -11.71
CA ARG A 154 -4.88 -3.49 -10.44
C ARG A 154 -3.95 -3.18 -9.26
N CYS A 155 -3.06 -2.23 -9.43
CA CYS A 155 -2.05 -1.88 -8.43
C CYS A 155 -2.68 -1.58 -7.06
N GLY A 156 -2.18 -2.26 -6.03
CA GLY A 156 -2.55 -2.06 -4.63
C GLY A 156 -1.46 -1.39 -3.79
N ALA A 157 -0.37 -0.93 -4.39
CA ALA A 157 0.75 -0.33 -3.67
C ALA A 157 0.36 1.03 -3.07
N TYR A 158 0.06 1.07 -1.78
CA TYR A 158 -0.29 2.31 -1.07
C TYR A 158 0.73 3.45 -1.30
N SER A 159 2.01 3.13 -1.41
CA SER A 159 3.07 4.13 -1.64
C SER A 159 2.88 4.94 -2.92
N VAL A 160 2.34 4.35 -3.97
CA VAL A 160 2.02 5.02 -5.24
C VAL A 160 1.01 6.14 -5.00
N PHE A 161 -0.09 5.80 -4.34
CA PHE A 161 -1.19 6.72 -4.08
C PHE A 161 -0.82 7.77 -3.03
N ASN A 162 -0.07 7.38 -2.01
CA ASN A 162 0.42 8.32 -1.00
C ASN A 162 1.38 9.36 -1.60
N THR A 163 2.26 8.97 -2.51
CA THR A 163 3.15 9.90 -3.22
C THR A 163 2.33 10.86 -4.08
N SER A 164 1.34 10.35 -4.82
CA SER A 164 0.45 11.17 -5.65
C SER A 164 -0.36 12.13 -4.78
N PHE A 165 -0.92 11.66 -3.66
CA PHE A 165 -1.67 12.51 -2.74
C PHE A 165 -0.82 13.67 -2.20
N HIS A 166 0.39 13.39 -1.73
CA HIS A 166 1.26 14.44 -1.21
C HIS A 166 1.61 15.50 -2.25
N ARG A 167 1.77 15.13 -3.51
CA ARG A 167 1.99 16.09 -4.59
C ARG A 167 0.75 16.92 -4.87
N LEU A 168 -0.43 16.28 -4.90
CA LEU A 168 -1.69 17.01 -5.09
C LEU A 168 -1.91 18.06 -4.00
N VAL A 169 -1.72 17.69 -2.73
CA VAL A 169 -1.89 18.62 -1.59
C VAL A 169 -0.90 19.78 -1.63
N LYS A 170 0.34 19.54 -2.10
CA LYS A 170 1.34 20.59 -2.26
C LYS A 170 1.11 21.48 -3.46
N GLY A 171 0.13 21.18 -4.31
CA GLY A 171 -0.07 21.87 -5.58
C GLY A 171 1.10 21.68 -6.56
N GLU A 172 1.93 20.66 -6.32
CA GLU A 172 2.98 20.28 -7.26
C GLU A 172 2.31 19.71 -8.51
N ASP A 173 2.56 20.37 -9.65
CA ASP A 173 1.98 19.99 -10.91
C ASP A 173 2.40 18.56 -11.25
N ASP A 174 1.43 17.77 -11.61
CA ASP A 174 1.63 16.39 -11.96
C ASP A 174 2.21 16.31 -13.36
N TYR A 175 3.49 16.02 -13.45
CA TYR A 175 4.19 15.99 -14.74
C TYR A 175 3.69 14.89 -15.69
N HIS A 176 2.89 13.95 -15.20
CA HIS A 176 2.32 12.89 -16.03
C HIS A 176 0.95 13.26 -16.61
N HIS A 177 0.13 14.02 -15.87
CA HIS A 177 -1.27 14.18 -16.25
C HIS A 177 -1.91 15.49 -15.86
N ARG A 178 -2.05 16.36 -16.83
CA ARG A 178 -2.79 17.61 -16.75
C ARG A 178 -4.31 17.40 -16.68
N THR A 179 -4.79 16.20 -16.97
CA THR A 179 -6.23 15.85 -16.97
C THR A 179 -6.65 15.03 -15.78
N ARG A 180 -5.74 14.77 -14.83
CA ARG A 180 -6.03 13.98 -13.66
C ARG A 180 -7.08 14.62 -12.78
N HIS A 181 -8.02 13.82 -12.31
CA HIS A 181 -8.98 14.27 -11.31
C HIS A 181 -8.25 14.61 -10.01
N VAL A 182 -8.43 15.82 -9.52
CA VAL A 182 -7.93 16.25 -8.20
C VAL A 182 -9.06 16.05 -7.20
N PRO A 183 -8.87 15.19 -6.18
CA PRO A 183 -9.88 14.98 -5.15
C PRO A 183 -10.18 16.28 -4.39
N GLU A 184 -11.43 16.43 -3.92
CA GLU A 184 -11.85 17.64 -3.22
C GLU A 184 -11.08 17.91 -1.95
N TYR A 185 -10.69 16.85 -1.23
CA TYR A 185 -9.88 16.97 -0.02
C TYR A 185 -8.45 17.48 -0.26
N GLY A 186 -7.98 17.50 -1.49
CA GLY A 186 -6.67 18.06 -1.86
C GLY A 186 -6.69 19.58 -2.12
N LYS A 187 -7.85 20.22 -1.94
CA LYS A 187 -8.05 21.66 -2.20
C LYS A 187 -8.21 22.49 -0.95
N GLU A 188 -8.13 21.87 0.24
CA GLU A 188 -8.21 22.59 1.51
C GLU A 188 -6.89 23.26 1.91
#